data_230b1e60583062301f7b594b6efd4dcc
#
_entry.id   230b1e60583062301f7b594b6efd4dcc
#
_cell.length_a   1.000
_cell.length_b   1.000
_cell.length_c   1.000
_cell.angle_alpha   90.00
_cell.angle_beta   90.00
_cell.angle_gamma   90.00
#
_symmetry.space_group_name_H-M   'P 1'
#
loop_
_entity.id
_entity.type
_entity.pdbx_description
1 polymer ?
#
loop_
_entity_poly.entity_id
_entity_poly.type
_entity_poly.pdbx_seq_one_letter_code
_entity_poly.pdbx_strand_id
1 'polypeptide(L)'
;MGVQYFEGKEHRYVDYPVTDVLQMMGRACRPTEDERSRCVLMCQQTRKDFYKKFLAEGLPIESHLPTHLLHDYFLAEIAVKTIENKQDAMVCTFFSLLVGHSSTLLQDILTWTYFYRRMTQNPNYYNLHNVSHQHLSDHLSELVENTLSDLVNSKCIAIGEHILL
;
A
#
# COMPACT_ATOMS: atom_id res chain seq x y z
N MET A 1 -26.67 15.16 5.00
CA MET A 1 -25.63 15.91 4.28
C MET A 1 -25.84 15.80 2.77
N GLY A 2 -25.55 16.87 2.01
CA GLY A 2 -25.55 16.84 0.55
C GLY A 2 -24.23 16.36 0.00
N VAL A 3 -24.24 15.93 -1.27
CA VAL A 3 -23.05 15.41 -1.98
C VAL A 3 -22.44 16.41 -2.95
N GLN A 4 -22.99 17.63 -3.01
CA GLN A 4 -22.56 18.67 -3.94
C GLN A 4 -22.29 19.98 -3.18
N TYR A 5 -21.33 20.76 -3.68
CA TYR A 5 -21.05 22.11 -3.25
C TYR A 5 -21.09 23.06 -4.45
N PHE A 6 -21.31 24.34 -4.18
CA PHE A 6 -21.28 25.37 -5.21
C PHE A 6 -19.85 25.84 -5.45
N GLU A 7 -19.35 25.65 -6.65
CA GLU A 7 -18.04 26.14 -7.07
C GLU A 7 -18.17 27.55 -7.63
N GLY A 8 -17.64 28.52 -6.89
CA GLY A 8 -17.76 29.95 -7.22
C GLY A 8 -17.01 30.36 -8.50
N LYS A 9 -15.97 29.66 -8.89
CA LYS A 9 -15.21 29.96 -10.12
C LYS A 9 -15.96 29.52 -11.37
N GLU A 10 -16.62 28.39 -11.30
CA GLU A 10 -17.33 27.79 -12.43
C GLU A 10 -18.84 28.08 -12.40
N HIS A 11 -19.32 28.75 -11.38
CA HIS A 11 -20.74 29.09 -11.16
C HIS A 11 -21.68 27.87 -11.29
N ARG A 12 -21.25 26.71 -10.84
CA ARG A 12 -22.03 25.48 -10.89
C ARG A 12 -21.90 24.65 -9.62
N TYR A 13 -22.84 23.72 -9.43
CA TYR A 13 -22.72 22.70 -8.40
C TYR A 13 -21.81 21.56 -8.87
N VAL A 14 -20.80 21.26 -8.07
CA VAL A 14 -19.81 20.18 -8.30
C VAL A 14 -19.95 19.14 -7.20
N ASP A 15 -19.79 17.87 -7.56
CA ASP A 15 -19.81 16.78 -6.60
C ASP A 15 -18.57 16.84 -5.69
N TYR A 16 -18.76 16.62 -4.39
CA TYR A 16 -17.63 16.42 -3.47
C TYR A 16 -16.81 15.21 -3.89
N PRO A 17 -15.46 15.27 -3.76
CA PRO A 17 -14.64 14.07 -3.82
C PRO A 17 -15.17 13.01 -2.86
N VAL A 18 -15.11 11.76 -3.28
CA VAL A 18 -15.65 10.65 -2.49
C VAL A 18 -14.98 10.54 -1.12
N THR A 19 -13.70 10.84 -1.04
CA THR A 19 -12.93 10.92 0.21
C THR A 19 -13.53 11.91 1.20
N ASP A 20 -13.96 13.08 0.72
CA ASP A 20 -14.57 14.11 1.55
C ASP A 20 -15.95 13.69 2.04
N VAL A 21 -16.74 13.02 1.18
CA VAL A 21 -18.03 12.44 1.56
C VAL A 21 -17.85 11.41 2.69
N LEU A 22 -16.87 10.51 2.57
CA LEU A 22 -16.56 9.53 3.63
C LEU A 22 -16.12 10.22 4.93
N GLN A 23 -15.27 11.24 4.83
CA GLN A 23 -14.80 11.97 5.98
C GLN A 23 -15.95 12.69 6.69
N MET A 24 -16.86 13.32 5.94
CA MET A 24 -18.06 13.91 6.48
C MET A 24 -18.99 12.89 7.14
N MET A 25 -19.13 11.69 6.56
CA MET A 25 -19.89 10.59 7.15
C MET A 25 -19.28 10.11 8.47
N GLY A 26 -17.95 10.00 8.51
CA GLY A 26 -17.21 9.61 9.71
C GLY A 26 -17.39 10.57 10.89
N ARG A 27 -17.72 11.83 10.62
CA ARG A 27 -18.01 12.83 11.66
C ARG A 27 -19.27 12.53 12.48
N ALA A 28 -20.16 11.70 11.99
CA ALA A 28 -21.33 11.25 12.73
C ALA A 28 -20.99 10.23 13.85
N CYS A 29 -19.79 9.65 13.82
CA CYS A 29 -19.38 8.61 14.75
C CYS A 29 -18.61 9.23 15.94
N ARG A 30 -18.99 8.82 17.17
CA ARG A 30 -18.28 9.13 18.42
C ARG A 30 -18.01 7.82 19.17
N PRO A 31 -16.94 7.09 18.82
CA PRO A 31 -16.72 5.73 19.30
C PRO A 31 -16.64 5.59 20.83
N THR A 32 -16.29 6.67 21.53
CA THR A 32 -16.15 6.67 23.00
C THR A 32 -17.44 7.08 23.74
N GLU A 33 -18.42 7.66 23.05
CA GLU A 33 -19.63 8.22 23.65
C GLU A 33 -20.91 7.49 23.19
N ASP A 34 -20.97 7.10 21.90
CA ASP A 34 -22.17 6.57 21.29
C ASP A 34 -21.93 5.17 20.70
N GLU A 35 -22.82 4.21 20.98
CA GLU A 35 -22.79 2.87 20.38
C GLU A 35 -23.29 2.87 18.92
N ARG A 36 -24.11 3.84 18.52
CA ARG A 36 -24.73 3.91 17.20
C ARG A 36 -24.81 5.35 16.71
N SER A 37 -24.46 5.53 15.45
CA SER A 37 -24.63 6.81 14.75
C SER A 37 -25.44 6.64 13.47
N ARG A 38 -26.09 7.71 13.03
CA ARG A 38 -26.87 7.72 11.79
C ARG A 38 -26.44 8.88 10.91
N CYS A 39 -26.01 8.55 9.70
CA CYS A 39 -25.73 9.53 8.65
C CYS A 39 -26.74 9.37 7.52
N VAL A 40 -27.34 10.46 7.06
CA VAL A 40 -28.27 10.48 5.92
C VAL A 40 -27.60 11.22 4.77
N LEU A 41 -27.34 10.49 3.69
CA LEU A 41 -26.77 11.02 2.46
C LEU A 41 -27.89 11.43 1.50
N MET A 42 -27.97 12.71 1.16
CA MET A 42 -28.93 13.25 0.21
C MET A 42 -28.25 13.39 -1.15
N CYS A 43 -28.65 12.57 -2.10
CA CYS A 43 -28.11 12.55 -3.46
C CYS A 43 -29.24 12.46 -4.50
N GLN A 44 -28.93 12.78 -5.74
CA GLN A 44 -29.83 12.57 -6.87
C GLN A 44 -30.10 11.07 -7.07
N GLN A 45 -31.29 10.72 -7.54
CA GLN A 45 -31.71 9.34 -7.77
C GLN A 45 -30.75 8.58 -8.70
N THR A 46 -30.21 9.23 -9.70
CA THR A 46 -29.24 8.67 -10.66
C THR A 46 -27.91 8.28 -10.00
N ARG A 47 -27.54 8.94 -8.89
CA ARG A 47 -26.29 8.68 -8.15
C ARG A 47 -26.46 7.71 -6.99
N LYS A 48 -27.68 7.29 -6.69
CA LYS A 48 -28.00 6.44 -5.54
C LYS A 48 -27.24 5.11 -5.60
N ASP A 49 -27.22 4.46 -6.75
CA ASP A 49 -26.57 3.15 -6.91
C ASP A 49 -25.06 3.25 -6.83
N PHE A 50 -24.48 4.32 -7.34
CA PHE A 50 -23.05 4.63 -7.17
C PHE A 50 -22.68 4.71 -5.68
N TYR A 51 -23.39 5.51 -4.89
CA TYR A 51 -23.09 5.64 -3.46
C TYR A 51 -23.38 4.35 -2.69
N LYS A 52 -24.42 3.59 -3.07
CA LYS A 52 -24.69 2.28 -2.48
C LYS A 52 -23.55 1.29 -2.70
N LYS A 53 -23.08 1.16 -3.94
CA LYS A 53 -21.95 0.30 -4.28
C LYS A 53 -20.70 0.72 -3.49
N PHE A 54 -20.43 1.99 -3.49
CA PHE A 54 -19.29 2.59 -2.81
C PHE A 54 -19.29 2.39 -1.28
N LEU A 55 -20.46 2.42 -0.65
CA LEU A 55 -20.61 2.15 0.79
C LEU A 55 -20.51 0.67 1.15
N ALA A 56 -20.86 -0.20 0.22
CA ALA A 56 -20.78 -1.65 0.40
C ALA A 56 -19.38 -2.20 0.13
N GLU A 57 -18.69 -1.63 -0.86
CA GLU A 57 -17.34 -2.00 -1.27
C GLU A 57 -16.39 -0.88 -0.84
N GLY A 58 -15.42 -1.18 0.04
CA GLY A 58 -14.39 -0.21 0.41
C GLY A 58 -13.63 0.29 -0.83
N LEU A 59 -13.12 1.52 -0.79
CA LEU A 59 -12.23 2.04 -1.83
C LEU A 59 -11.01 1.12 -1.97
N PRO A 60 -10.70 0.65 -3.18
CA PRO A 60 -9.43 -0.02 -3.41
C PRO A 60 -8.31 1.02 -3.23
N ILE A 61 -7.58 0.89 -2.14
CA ILE A 61 -6.37 1.68 -1.88
C ILE A 61 -5.21 0.86 -2.39
N GLU A 62 -4.34 1.45 -3.21
CA GLU A 62 -3.13 0.81 -3.68
C GLU A 62 -1.92 1.25 -2.86
N SER A 63 -0.91 0.40 -2.78
CA SER A 63 0.31 0.68 -2.01
C SER A 63 1.34 1.37 -2.90
N HIS A 64 1.90 2.47 -2.43
CA HIS A 64 3.01 3.18 -3.05
C HIS A 64 4.37 2.84 -2.39
N LEU A 65 4.43 1.75 -1.63
CA LEU A 65 5.66 1.31 -0.97
C LEU A 65 6.85 1.18 -1.94
N PRO A 66 6.70 0.53 -3.12
CA PRO A 66 7.82 0.32 -4.02
C PRO A 66 8.40 1.62 -4.59
N THR A 67 7.56 2.61 -4.83
CA THR A 67 7.96 3.82 -5.57
C THR A 67 8.67 4.86 -4.71
N HIS A 68 8.39 4.94 -3.41
CA HIS A 68 8.85 6.06 -2.59
C HIS A 68 9.45 5.69 -1.24
N LEU A 69 9.06 4.56 -0.66
CA LEU A 69 9.41 4.24 0.73
C LEU A 69 10.35 3.05 0.88
N LEU A 70 10.54 2.26 -0.16
CA LEU A 70 11.32 1.03 -0.08
C LEU A 70 12.81 1.32 0.16
N HIS A 71 13.33 2.40 -0.42
CA HIS A 71 14.72 2.83 -0.25
C HIS A 71 15.02 3.18 1.22
N ASP A 72 14.17 3.99 1.84
CA ASP A 72 14.32 4.40 3.24
C ASP A 72 14.19 3.20 4.18
N TYR A 73 13.27 2.30 3.83
CA TYR A 73 13.07 1.08 4.59
C TYR A 73 14.30 0.17 4.56
N PHE A 74 14.84 -0.11 3.39
CA PHE A 74 16.06 -0.92 3.29
C PHE A 74 17.26 -0.26 3.95
N LEU A 75 17.40 1.06 3.81
CA LEU A 75 18.47 1.78 4.48
C LEU A 75 18.39 1.63 6.00
N ALA A 76 17.19 1.72 6.57
CA ALA A 76 16.98 1.51 8.00
C ALA A 76 17.32 0.07 8.45
N GLU A 77 16.92 -0.94 7.69
CA GLU A 77 17.19 -2.34 7.99
C GLU A 77 18.69 -2.70 7.85
N ILE A 78 19.39 -2.08 6.90
CA ILE A 78 20.85 -2.20 6.76
C ILE A 78 21.55 -1.52 7.95
N ALA A 79 21.07 -0.35 8.39
CA ALA A 79 21.63 0.38 9.53
C ALA A 79 21.55 -0.42 10.84
N VAL A 80 20.46 -1.15 11.03
CA VAL A 80 20.25 -2.03 12.20
C VAL A 80 21.01 -3.37 12.05
N LYS A 81 21.66 -3.60 10.90
CA LYS A 81 22.32 -4.87 10.52
C LYS A 81 21.37 -6.08 10.45
N THR A 82 20.16 -5.81 10.11
CA THR A 82 19.15 -6.84 9.81
C THR A 82 19.40 -7.45 8.45
N ILE A 83 19.90 -6.62 7.52
CA ILE A 83 20.32 -6.99 6.16
C ILE A 83 21.84 -6.78 6.11
N GLU A 84 22.60 -7.87 6.08
CA GLU A 84 24.07 -7.81 5.99
C GLU A 84 24.55 -8.18 4.58
N ASN A 85 23.78 -8.98 3.84
CA ASN A 85 24.14 -9.45 2.50
C ASN A 85 23.01 -9.19 1.49
N LYS A 86 23.38 -9.19 0.20
CA LYS A 86 22.41 -9.12 -0.89
C LYS A 86 21.38 -10.26 -0.84
N GLN A 87 21.81 -11.44 -0.38
CA GLN A 87 20.95 -12.60 -0.20
C GLN A 87 19.94 -12.38 0.94
N ASP A 88 20.33 -11.73 2.02
CA ASP A 88 19.44 -11.41 3.14
C ASP A 88 18.32 -10.46 2.68
N ALA A 89 18.66 -9.46 1.87
CA ALA A 89 17.67 -8.55 1.28
C ALA A 89 16.67 -9.29 0.37
N MET A 90 17.13 -10.27 -0.39
CA MET A 90 16.28 -11.12 -1.23
C MET A 90 15.52 -12.15 -0.40
N VAL A 91 16.13 -12.72 0.62
CA VAL A 91 15.50 -13.72 1.52
C VAL A 91 14.41 -13.06 2.36
N CYS A 92 14.59 -11.83 2.81
CA CYS A 92 13.52 -11.06 3.44
C CYS A 92 12.27 -10.94 2.54
N THR A 93 12.46 -11.09 1.22
CA THR A 93 11.38 -11.03 0.23
C THR A 93 10.82 -12.41 -0.14
N PHE A 94 11.65 -13.45 -0.11
CA PHE A 94 11.39 -14.73 -0.78
C PHE A 94 11.06 -15.92 0.14
N PHE A 95 11.66 -15.98 1.32
CA PHE A 95 11.64 -17.21 2.14
C PHE A 95 10.30 -17.49 2.84
N SER A 96 9.47 -16.51 2.99
CA SER A 96 8.11 -16.67 3.54
C SER A 96 7.20 -17.58 2.71
N LEU A 97 7.56 -17.83 1.45
CA LEU A 97 6.73 -18.60 0.52
C LEU A 97 6.96 -20.13 0.57
N LEU A 98 8.08 -20.60 1.13
CA LEU A 98 8.53 -21.98 0.91
C LEU A 98 8.61 -22.86 2.16
N VAL A 99 8.70 -22.32 3.37
CA VAL A 99 8.90 -23.15 4.57
C VAL A 99 7.97 -22.71 5.70
N GLY A 100 6.98 -23.55 5.93
CA GLY A 100 6.24 -23.52 7.19
C GLY A 100 7.18 -23.85 8.36
N HIS A 101 7.14 -23.01 9.38
CA HIS A 101 7.74 -23.18 10.71
C HIS A 101 9.26 -23.21 10.81
N SER A 102 9.85 -22.09 11.13
CA SER A 102 10.83 -21.91 12.24
C SER A 102 11.35 -20.45 12.29
N SER A 103 10.99 -19.79 13.34
CA SER A 103 11.72 -18.79 14.11
C SER A 103 12.92 -18.09 13.46
N THR A 104 12.67 -17.05 12.68
CA THR A 104 13.52 -15.85 12.67
C THR A 104 12.63 -14.66 12.29
N LEU A 105 12.60 -13.66 13.15
CA LEU A 105 11.69 -12.51 13.18
C LEU A 105 11.72 -11.58 11.94
N LEU A 106 12.44 -11.94 10.90
CA LEU A 106 12.76 -11.11 9.75
C LEU A 106 12.18 -11.57 8.42
N GLN A 107 11.59 -12.77 8.40
CA GLN A 107 11.26 -13.47 7.16
C GLN A 107 10.02 -12.94 6.42
N ASP A 108 9.24 -12.04 7.04
CA ASP A 108 7.89 -11.76 6.56
C ASP A 108 7.61 -10.31 6.14
N ILE A 109 8.61 -9.42 6.12
CA ILE A 109 8.34 -8.00 6.09
C ILE A 109 7.56 -7.56 4.85
N LEU A 110 8.01 -7.92 3.66
CA LEU A 110 7.29 -7.51 2.45
C LEU A 110 6.00 -8.31 2.21
N THR A 111 5.97 -9.60 2.57
CA THR A 111 4.77 -10.42 2.41
C THR A 111 3.67 -10.07 3.41
N TRP A 112 4.03 -9.53 4.57
CA TRP A 112 3.08 -9.00 5.55
C TRP A 112 2.60 -7.60 5.22
N THR A 113 3.26 -6.93 4.27
CA THR A 113 2.86 -5.58 3.89
C THR A 113 1.52 -5.59 3.16
N TYR A 114 0.83 -4.47 3.25
CA TYR A 114 -0.35 -4.22 2.46
C TYR A 114 -0.05 -4.26 0.95
N PHE A 115 1.17 -3.92 0.55
CA PHE A 115 1.66 -4.00 -0.82
C PHE A 115 1.51 -5.41 -1.41
N TYR A 116 2.01 -6.44 -0.74
CA TYR A 116 1.91 -7.82 -1.22
C TYR A 116 0.46 -8.27 -1.40
N ARG A 117 -0.40 -7.93 -0.43
CA ARG A 117 -1.84 -8.22 -0.51
C ARG A 117 -2.51 -7.55 -1.70
N ARG A 118 -2.14 -6.30 -1.98
CA ARG A 118 -2.69 -5.57 -3.14
C ARG A 118 -2.12 -6.09 -4.46
N MET A 119 -0.85 -6.43 -4.50
CA MET A 119 -0.19 -7.01 -5.67
C MET A 119 -0.87 -8.31 -6.14
N THR A 120 -1.30 -9.16 -5.19
CA THR A 120 -2.06 -10.38 -5.51
C THR A 120 -3.50 -10.12 -5.93
N GLN A 121 -4.13 -9.06 -5.42
CA GLN A 121 -5.53 -8.71 -5.73
C GLN A 121 -5.68 -7.86 -7.00
N ASN A 122 -4.73 -6.99 -7.29
CA ASN A 122 -4.75 -6.11 -8.45
C ASN A 122 -3.40 -6.09 -9.18
N PRO A 123 -3.00 -7.21 -9.81
CA PRO A 123 -1.68 -7.35 -10.45
C PRO A 123 -1.44 -6.32 -11.57
N ASN A 124 -2.50 -5.94 -12.29
CA ASN A 124 -2.39 -4.99 -13.40
C ASN A 124 -1.88 -3.61 -12.97
N TYR A 125 -2.22 -3.17 -11.76
CA TYR A 125 -1.74 -1.89 -11.22
C TYR A 125 -0.22 -1.90 -11.00
N TYR A 126 0.34 -3.06 -10.65
CA TYR A 126 1.75 -3.27 -10.39
C TYR A 126 2.52 -3.83 -11.61
N ASN A 127 1.94 -3.75 -12.80
CA ASN A 127 2.52 -4.25 -14.06
C ASN A 127 2.83 -5.76 -14.05
N LEU A 128 2.09 -6.53 -13.28
CA LEU A 128 2.21 -7.98 -13.24
C LEU A 128 1.27 -8.63 -14.25
N HIS A 129 1.82 -9.48 -15.11
CA HIS A 129 1.03 -10.22 -16.11
C HIS A 129 0.42 -11.50 -15.55
N ASN A 130 0.97 -12.03 -14.46
CA ASN A 130 0.52 -13.27 -13.85
C ASN A 130 0.72 -13.24 -12.33
N VAL A 131 -0.12 -13.96 -11.59
CA VAL A 131 -0.10 -14.07 -10.12
C VAL A 131 0.47 -15.42 -9.68
N SER A 132 1.27 -16.10 -10.53
CA SER A 132 1.95 -17.32 -10.11
C SER A 132 3.07 -16.98 -9.10
N HIS A 133 3.35 -17.91 -8.19
CA HIS A 133 4.40 -17.74 -7.17
C HIS A 133 5.75 -17.34 -7.77
N GLN A 134 6.09 -17.93 -8.92
CA GLN A 134 7.33 -17.64 -9.59
C GLN A 134 7.39 -16.19 -10.10
N HIS A 135 6.35 -15.72 -10.79
CA HIS A 135 6.31 -14.33 -11.28
C HIS A 135 6.29 -13.28 -10.17
N LEU A 136 5.60 -13.58 -9.06
CA LEU A 136 5.62 -12.70 -7.87
C LEU A 136 7.03 -12.63 -7.27
N SER A 137 7.69 -13.77 -7.18
CA SER A 137 9.06 -13.88 -6.68
C SER A 137 10.06 -13.14 -7.58
N ASP A 138 9.99 -13.34 -8.89
CA ASP A 138 10.86 -12.68 -9.85
C ASP A 138 10.67 -11.15 -9.78
N HIS A 139 9.43 -10.69 -9.71
CA HIS A 139 9.11 -9.26 -9.58
C HIS A 139 9.64 -8.65 -8.27
N LEU A 140 9.46 -9.35 -7.15
CA LEU A 140 10.00 -8.89 -5.87
C LEU A 140 11.52 -8.86 -5.87
N SER A 141 12.18 -9.85 -6.49
CA SER A 141 13.64 -9.89 -6.61
C SER A 141 14.16 -8.74 -7.47
N GLU A 142 13.52 -8.47 -8.60
CA GLU A 142 13.84 -7.33 -9.47
C GLU A 142 13.69 -5.99 -8.71
N LEU A 143 12.62 -5.86 -7.95
CA LEU A 143 12.34 -4.65 -7.16
C LEU A 143 13.41 -4.43 -6.08
N VAL A 144 13.85 -5.49 -5.40
CA VAL A 144 14.94 -5.43 -4.41
C VAL A 144 16.27 -5.05 -5.09
N GLU A 145 16.59 -5.70 -6.22
CA GLU A 145 17.84 -5.40 -6.95
C GLU A 145 17.89 -3.97 -7.44
N ASN A 146 16.80 -3.45 -7.98
CA ASN A 146 16.70 -2.06 -8.43
C ASN A 146 16.89 -1.09 -7.25
N THR A 147 16.21 -1.36 -6.12
CA THR A 147 16.33 -0.51 -4.91
C THR A 147 17.75 -0.49 -4.36
N LEU A 148 18.42 -1.65 -4.27
CA LEU A 148 19.81 -1.73 -3.82
C LEU A 148 20.75 -1.02 -4.79
N SER A 149 20.55 -1.16 -6.09
CA SER A 149 21.35 -0.47 -7.11
C SER A 149 21.22 1.04 -6.99
N ASP A 150 20.01 1.54 -6.74
CA ASP A 150 19.77 2.97 -6.53
C ASP A 150 20.45 3.49 -5.26
N LEU A 151 20.43 2.71 -4.18
CA LEU A 151 21.13 3.05 -2.93
C LEU A 151 22.65 3.07 -3.10
N VAL A 152 23.22 2.17 -3.91
CA VAL A 152 24.65 2.19 -4.27
C VAL A 152 24.97 3.39 -5.14
N ASN A 153 24.19 3.68 -6.15
CA ASN A 153 24.39 4.81 -7.06
C ASN A 153 24.32 6.15 -6.31
N SER A 154 23.47 6.26 -5.32
CA SER A 154 23.34 7.42 -4.43
C SER A 154 24.45 7.47 -3.36
N LYS A 155 25.35 6.48 -3.31
CA LYS A 155 26.44 6.33 -2.33
C LYS A 155 25.95 6.27 -0.88
N CYS A 156 24.74 5.82 -0.66
CA CYS A 156 24.20 5.57 0.68
C CYS A 156 24.72 4.25 1.26
N ILE A 157 25.01 3.28 0.41
CA ILE A 157 25.54 1.95 0.79
C ILE A 157 26.68 1.55 -0.14
N ALA A 158 27.58 0.69 0.36
CA ALA A 158 28.60 0.02 -0.43
C ALA A 158 28.40 -1.50 -0.36
N ILE A 159 28.44 -2.17 -1.48
CA ILE A 159 28.32 -3.63 -1.57
C ILE A 159 29.74 -4.20 -1.72
N GLY A 160 30.23 -4.93 -0.68
CA GLY A 160 31.43 -5.72 -0.68
C GLY A 160 31.10 -7.19 -0.38
N GLU A 161 31.84 -7.83 0.51
CA GLU A 161 31.44 -9.13 1.10
C GLU A 161 30.19 -8.97 1.96
N HIS A 162 30.04 -7.80 2.60
CA HIS A 162 28.84 -7.37 3.34
C HIS A 162 28.36 -6.03 2.81
N ILE A 163 27.05 -5.74 2.98
CA ILE A 163 26.51 -4.43 2.69
C ILE A 163 26.86 -3.48 3.84
N LEU A 164 27.56 -2.40 3.52
CA LEU A 164 27.97 -1.37 4.45
C LEU A 164 27.26 -0.04 4.16
N LEU A 165 26.96 0.70 5.22
CA LEU A 165 26.47 2.09 5.16
C LEU A 165 27.58 3.06 4.80
#